data_f537e3854f68457506f672b0f0320539
#
_entry.id   f537e3854f68457506f672b0f0320539
#
_cell.length_a   1.000
_cell.length_b   1.000
_cell.length_c   1.000
_cell.angle_alpha   90.00
_cell.angle_beta   90.00
_cell.angle_gamma   90.00
#
_symmetry.space_group_name_H-M   'P 1'
#
loop_
_entity.id
_entity.type
_entity.pdbx_description
1 polymer ?
#
loop_
_entity_poly.entity_id
_entity_poly.type
_entity_poly.pdbx_seq_one_letter_code
_entity_poly.pdbx_strand_id
1 'polypeptide(L)'
;MFDSIKKALTTSLSFGGTTQDGSVCGIDIGSGSIKVVQLKQERGKIILETYGALSLAPLMNEPIGKPARLAEAETVKAITQVLQEARVTAKNFIVSLQSNAILVFVVTLPRAGSENLDTIIPNEARKYIPVPLTEVSLDWFIIPEKETYDQEEVAQSPNIDVLVVAVRNETLQNYQSTLSLASIPKPTFEIETFATMRATLNREIAPVLIIDVGTAYTSIVIVEYGVIRIFHVTNRGSAFVTESIMRSLSVSFEKAEEIKFNVLKYPEAQPIIDASHEYLVSEIKRVLIEYEREHRRIVSKIILSGGGSSVSGFGPFVAQKTGLEVVFADPFSKVEAPEFMRPLLQASGPTFTVATGLALKNFLSF
;
A
#
# COMPACT_ATOMS: atom_id res chain seq x y z
N MET A 1 -21.56 10.36 0.28
CA MET A 1 -20.37 9.96 -0.51
C MET A 1 -19.09 10.38 0.19
N PHE A 2 -18.96 11.64 0.64
CA PHE A 2 -17.81 12.17 1.39
C PHE A 2 -17.59 11.51 2.76
N ASP A 3 -18.66 11.05 3.41
CA ASP A 3 -18.57 10.39 4.72
C ASP A 3 -17.82 9.06 4.71
N SER A 4 -17.66 8.38 3.57
CA SER A 4 -16.97 7.08 3.57
C SER A 4 -15.45 7.20 3.57
N ILE A 5 -14.86 8.25 2.96
CA ILE A 5 -13.40 8.48 3.05
C ILE A 5 -13.06 9.10 4.41
N LYS A 6 -13.82 10.10 4.86
CA LYS A 6 -13.74 10.64 6.22
C LYS A 6 -13.85 9.54 7.28
N LYS A 7 -14.84 8.66 7.13
CA LYS A 7 -15.03 7.50 7.99
C LYS A 7 -13.90 6.47 7.84
N ALA A 8 -13.28 6.36 6.65
CA ALA A 8 -12.15 5.49 6.41
C ALA A 8 -10.89 5.97 7.14
N LEU A 9 -10.55 7.25 7.07
CA LEU A 9 -9.40 7.82 7.76
C LEU A 9 -9.63 7.95 9.27
N THR A 10 -10.80 8.42 9.71
CA THR A 10 -11.14 8.51 11.13
C THR A 10 -11.34 7.15 11.78
N THR A 11 -11.81 6.12 11.06
CA THR A 11 -11.96 4.76 11.59
C THR A 11 -10.63 4.00 11.60
N SER A 12 -9.66 4.34 10.71
CA SER A 12 -8.31 3.79 10.80
C SER A 12 -7.53 4.28 12.03
N LEU A 13 -8.00 5.37 12.65
CA LEU A 13 -7.38 6.01 13.82
C LEU A 13 -8.30 6.03 15.07
N SER A 14 -9.57 5.61 14.95
CA SER A 14 -10.43 5.42 16.11
C SER A 14 -10.10 4.10 16.80
N PHE A 15 -9.69 4.16 18.05
CA PHE A 15 -9.60 3.04 18.97
C PHE A 15 -11.01 2.49 19.25
N GLY A 16 -11.51 1.64 18.40
CA GLY A 16 -12.81 1.02 18.57
C GLY A 16 -13.26 0.33 17.29
N GLY A 17 -12.78 -0.89 17.06
CA GLY A 17 -13.36 -1.74 16.03
C GLY A 17 -14.82 -2.02 16.35
N THR A 18 -15.73 -1.62 15.49
CA THR A 18 -17.09 -2.18 15.53
C THR A 18 -16.95 -3.63 15.14
N THR A 19 -17.10 -4.54 16.10
CA THR A 19 -17.21 -5.99 15.84
C THR A 19 -18.46 -6.19 14.98
N GLN A 20 -18.30 -6.14 13.65
CA GLN A 20 -19.32 -6.65 12.75
C GLN A 20 -19.16 -8.18 12.72
N ASP A 21 -20.13 -8.90 13.25
CA ASP A 21 -20.24 -10.33 13.02
C ASP A 21 -20.28 -10.59 11.51
N GLY A 22 -19.27 -11.24 10.97
CA GLY A 22 -19.24 -11.62 9.58
C GLY A 22 -17.84 -11.59 8.96
N SER A 23 -17.73 -12.22 7.80
CA SER A 23 -16.50 -12.25 7.01
C SER A 23 -16.29 -10.92 6.28
N VAL A 24 -15.03 -10.51 6.15
CA VAL A 24 -14.59 -9.33 5.41
C VAL A 24 -13.64 -9.76 4.30
N CYS A 25 -13.86 -9.27 3.09
CA CYS A 25 -12.98 -9.48 1.96
C CYS A 25 -12.23 -8.19 1.60
N GLY A 26 -10.91 -8.21 1.68
CA GLY A 26 -10.03 -7.19 1.12
C GLY A 26 -9.75 -7.47 -0.34
N ILE A 27 -9.96 -6.48 -1.21
CA ILE A 27 -9.69 -6.56 -2.65
C ILE A 27 -8.62 -5.54 -3.01
N ASP A 28 -7.47 -6.03 -3.44
CA ASP A 28 -6.37 -5.23 -3.97
C ASP A 28 -6.40 -5.26 -5.50
N ILE A 29 -6.74 -4.13 -6.13
CA ILE A 29 -6.76 -3.98 -7.58
C ILE A 29 -5.46 -3.32 -8.03
N GLY A 30 -4.40 -4.13 -8.18
CA GLY A 30 -3.10 -3.67 -8.62
C GLY A 30 -2.96 -3.60 -10.16
N SER A 31 -1.83 -3.05 -10.63
CA SER A 31 -1.53 -2.92 -12.06
C SER A 31 -1.13 -4.24 -12.74
N GLY A 32 -0.71 -5.25 -12.00
CA GLY A 32 -0.30 -6.56 -12.55
C GLY A 32 -1.26 -7.69 -12.20
N SER A 33 -2.00 -7.57 -11.10
CA SER A 33 -2.91 -8.60 -10.61
C SER A 33 -3.96 -8.02 -9.69
N ILE A 34 -5.11 -8.70 -9.61
CA ILE A 34 -6.11 -8.49 -8.54
C ILE A 34 -5.89 -9.56 -7.49
N LYS A 35 -5.88 -9.17 -6.22
CA LYS A 35 -5.72 -10.08 -5.09
C LYS A 35 -6.87 -9.92 -4.12
N VAL A 36 -7.29 -11.03 -3.53
CA VAL A 36 -8.37 -11.08 -2.55
C VAL A 36 -7.92 -11.87 -1.33
N VAL A 37 -8.32 -11.40 -0.15
CA VAL A 37 -8.14 -12.10 1.12
C VAL A 37 -9.43 -11.99 1.90
N GLN A 38 -10.00 -13.11 2.33
CA GLN A 38 -11.18 -13.13 3.18
C GLN A 38 -10.81 -13.59 4.58
N LEU A 39 -11.17 -12.77 5.56
CA LEU A 39 -10.95 -13.02 6.97
C LEU A 39 -12.28 -13.01 7.73
N LYS A 40 -12.33 -13.77 8.83
CA LYS A 40 -13.40 -13.66 9.83
C LYS A 40 -12.82 -13.56 11.24
N GLN A 41 -13.59 -13.02 12.17
CA GLN A 41 -13.27 -13.10 13.59
C GLN A 41 -14.10 -14.20 14.24
N GLU A 42 -13.45 -15.09 14.95
CA GLU A 42 -14.09 -16.13 15.72
C GLU A 42 -13.38 -16.30 17.07
N ARG A 43 -14.11 -16.18 18.17
CA ARG A 43 -13.59 -16.32 19.54
C ARG A 43 -12.36 -15.42 19.82
N GLY A 44 -12.36 -14.21 19.31
CA GLY A 44 -11.27 -13.25 19.49
C GLY A 44 -10.04 -13.48 18.59
N LYS A 45 -10.05 -14.50 17.73
CA LYS A 45 -8.99 -14.79 16.76
C LYS A 45 -9.45 -14.38 15.36
N ILE A 46 -8.51 -13.87 14.56
CA ILE A 46 -8.75 -13.54 13.16
C ILE A 46 -8.31 -14.75 12.33
N ILE A 47 -9.23 -15.30 11.56
CA ILE A 47 -9.04 -16.56 10.82
C ILE A 47 -9.00 -16.26 9.33
N LEU A 48 -8.02 -16.83 8.62
CA LEU A 48 -7.97 -16.84 7.17
C LEU A 48 -8.98 -17.85 6.62
N GLU A 49 -9.98 -17.39 5.88
CA GLU A 49 -10.98 -18.26 5.25
C GLU A 49 -10.57 -18.65 3.83
N THR A 50 -10.15 -17.65 3.03
CA THR A 50 -9.67 -17.90 1.66
C THR A 50 -8.79 -16.71 1.19
N TYR A 51 -8.00 -16.96 0.17
CA TYR A 51 -7.25 -15.95 -0.56
C TYR A 51 -7.03 -16.37 -2.01
N GLY A 52 -6.76 -15.43 -2.89
CA GLY A 52 -6.52 -15.69 -4.30
C GLY A 52 -5.91 -14.50 -5.03
N ALA A 53 -5.30 -14.79 -6.17
CA ALA A 53 -4.77 -13.75 -7.05
C ALA A 53 -5.03 -14.12 -8.52
N LEU A 54 -5.35 -13.10 -9.33
CA LEU A 54 -5.53 -13.23 -10.77
C LEU A 54 -4.58 -12.25 -11.48
N SER A 55 -3.68 -12.77 -12.32
CA SER A 55 -2.84 -11.95 -13.18
C SER A 55 -3.67 -11.30 -14.28
N LEU A 56 -3.45 -10.00 -14.54
CA LEU A 56 -4.25 -9.21 -15.49
C LEU A 56 -3.72 -9.26 -16.92
N ALA A 57 -2.42 -9.31 -17.11
CA ALA A 57 -1.80 -9.28 -18.43
C ALA A 57 -2.30 -10.37 -19.40
N PRO A 58 -2.52 -11.65 -18.96
CA PRO A 58 -3.09 -12.68 -19.84
C PRO A 58 -4.46 -12.35 -20.38
N LEU A 59 -5.27 -11.54 -19.69
CA LEU A 59 -6.60 -11.09 -20.18
C LEU A 59 -6.48 -10.14 -21.38
N MET A 60 -5.28 -9.59 -21.61
CA MET A 60 -4.95 -8.75 -22.78
C MET A 60 -4.05 -9.48 -23.78
N ASN A 61 -3.90 -10.80 -23.67
CA ASN A 61 -2.93 -11.59 -24.43
C ASN A 61 -1.48 -11.12 -24.25
N GLU A 62 -1.15 -10.59 -23.07
CA GLU A 62 0.18 -10.12 -22.71
C GLU A 62 0.82 -11.06 -21.66
N PRO A 63 2.15 -11.12 -21.60
CA PRO A 63 2.86 -12.00 -20.66
C PRO A 63 2.65 -11.57 -19.21
N ILE A 64 2.64 -12.56 -18.29
CA ILE A 64 2.59 -12.33 -16.85
C ILE A 64 3.75 -11.43 -16.43
N GLY A 65 3.49 -10.50 -15.51
CA GLY A 65 4.48 -9.51 -15.04
C GLY A 65 4.43 -8.17 -15.79
N LYS A 66 3.72 -8.11 -16.93
CA LYS A 66 3.50 -6.86 -17.65
C LYS A 66 2.35 -6.07 -16.99
N PRO A 67 2.51 -4.75 -16.79
CA PRO A 67 1.40 -3.92 -16.29
C PRO A 67 0.24 -3.92 -17.28
N ALA A 68 -0.98 -4.11 -16.79
CA ALA A 68 -2.18 -4.14 -17.59
C ALA A 68 -3.08 -2.94 -17.25
N ARG A 69 -3.65 -2.33 -18.28
CA ARG A 69 -4.76 -1.37 -18.17
C ARG A 69 -5.97 -1.98 -18.85
N LEU A 70 -6.79 -2.64 -18.06
CA LEU A 70 -8.03 -3.25 -18.54
C LEU A 70 -9.10 -2.18 -18.75
N ALA A 71 -9.93 -2.35 -19.78
CA ALA A 71 -11.18 -1.62 -19.86
C ALA A 71 -12.13 -2.05 -18.73
N GLU A 72 -13.17 -1.25 -18.46
CA GLU A 72 -14.11 -1.50 -17.36
C GLU A 72 -14.69 -2.92 -17.40
N ALA A 73 -15.16 -3.35 -18.59
CA ALA A 73 -15.76 -4.66 -18.77
C ALA A 73 -14.79 -5.83 -18.46
N GLU A 74 -13.53 -5.73 -18.86
CA GLU A 74 -12.50 -6.72 -18.53
C GLU A 74 -12.16 -6.69 -17.04
N THR A 75 -12.11 -5.49 -16.43
CA THR A 75 -11.86 -5.35 -14.98
C THR A 75 -13.00 -6.01 -14.18
N VAL A 76 -14.26 -5.80 -14.58
CA VAL A 76 -15.43 -6.46 -13.98
C VAL A 76 -15.30 -7.99 -14.07
N LYS A 77 -14.94 -8.52 -15.24
CA LYS A 77 -14.74 -9.96 -15.44
C LYS A 77 -13.63 -10.49 -14.54
N ALA A 78 -12.49 -9.78 -14.48
CA ALA A 78 -11.35 -10.17 -13.64
C ALA A 78 -11.70 -10.20 -12.15
N ILE A 79 -12.42 -9.18 -11.65
CA ILE A 79 -12.90 -9.15 -10.27
C ILE A 79 -13.83 -10.32 -10.00
N THR A 80 -14.83 -10.51 -10.86
CA THR A 80 -15.81 -11.61 -10.72
C THR A 80 -15.12 -12.97 -10.74
N GLN A 81 -14.17 -13.18 -11.63
CA GLN A 81 -13.42 -14.42 -11.76
C GLN A 81 -12.61 -14.72 -10.49
N VAL A 82 -11.80 -13.76 -9.99
CA VAL A 82 -11.00 -14.02 -8.78
C VAL A 82 -11.85 -14.28 -7.55
N LEU A 83 -13.00 -13.60 -7.41
CA LEU A 83 -13.93 -13.85 -6.32
C LEU A 83 -14.54 -15.26 -6.38
N GLN A 84 -14.90 -15.71 -7.58
CA GLN A 84 -15.46 -17.06 -7.80
C GLN A 84 -14.40 -18.15 -7.58
N GLU A 85 -13.22 -18.02 -8.16
CA GLU A 85 -12.13 -18.99 -8.03
C GLU A 85 -11.62 -19.11 -6.58
N ALA A 86 -11.52 -17.98 -5.88
CA ALA A 86 -11.19 -17.96 -4.46
C ALA A 86 -12.37 -18.36 -3.55
N ARG A 87 -13.56 -18.61 -4.11
CA ARG A 87 -14.78 -18.97 -3.36
C ARG A 87 -15.11 -17.97 -2.25
N VAL A 88 -15.00 -16.69 -2.55
CA VAL A 88 -15.31 -15.61 -1.61
C VAL A 88 -16.80 -15.65 -1.27
N THR A 89 -17.12 -15.61 0.02
CA THR A 89 -18.50 -15.64 0.55
C THR A 89 -18.85 -14.37 1.34
N ALA A 90 -17.88 -13.54 1.61
CA ALA A 90 -18.06 -12.28 2.35
C ALA A 90 -19.05 -11.35 1.64
N LYS A 91 -19.78 -10.57 2.45
CA LYS A 91 -20.67 -9.50 1.98
C LYS A 91 -20.08 -8.10 2.24
N ASN A 92 -19.07 -8.02 3.07
CA ASN A 92 -18.36 -6.78 3.38
C ASN A 92 -17.06 -6.74 2.58
N PHE A 93 -16.94 -5.75 1.71
CA PHE A 93 -15.79 -5.58 0.84
C PHE A 93 -15.07 -4.28 1.16
N ILE A 94 -13.75 -4.38 1.29
CA ILE A 94 -12.85 -3.24 1.42
C ILE A 94 -11.88 -3.29 0.25
N VAL A 95 -11.83 -2.20 -0.52
CA VAL A 95 -11.14 -2.16 -1.81
C VAL A 95 -10.04 -1.10 -1.79
N SER A 96 -8.87 -1.44 -2.32
CA SER A 96 -7.73 -0.53 -2.41
C SER A 96 -7.97 0.62 -3.37
N LEU A 97 -7.53 1.82 -2.98
CA LEU A 97 -7.23 2.91 -3.90
C LEU A 97 -5.72 2.93 -4.14
N GLN A 98 -5.32 2.84 -5.40
CA GLN A 98 -3.92 2.77 -5.79
C GLN A 98 -3.15 4.02 -5.39
N SER A 99 -1.96 3.85 -4.83
CA SER A 99 -1.11 4.94 -4.32
C SER A 99 -0.71 5.95 -5.40
N ASN A 100 -0.60 5.54 -6.66
CA ASN A 100 -0.30 6.43 -7.79
C ASN A 100 -1.52 7.20 -8.32
N ALA A 101 -2.72 6.89 -7.85
CA ALA A 101 -3.97 7.57 -8.23
C ALA A 101 -4.41 8.62 -7.20
N ILE A 102 -3.63 8.81 -6.14
CA ILE A 102 -3.92 9.73 -5.03
C ILE A 102 -2.75 10.68 -4.79
N LEU A 103 -3.05 11.80 -4.14
CA LEU A 103 -2.05 12.68 -3.55
C LEU A 103 -2.14 12.60 -2.04
N VAL A 104 -1.01 12.39 -1.38
CA VAL A 104 -0.89 12.41 0.08
C VAL A 104 0.23 13.38 0.43
N PHE A 105 -0.06 14.36 1.28
CA PHE A 105 0.90 15.36 1.72
C PHE A 105 0.56 15.87 3.11
N VAL A 106 1.56 16.41 3.80
CA VAL A 106 1.39 17.03 5.11
C VAL A 106 1.35 18.55 4.96
N VAL A 107 0.40 19.17 5.64
CA VAL A 107 0.28 20.64 5.73
C VAL A 107 0.49 21.03 7.17
N THR A 108 1.41 21.96 7.42
CA THR A 108 1.64 22.56 8.74
C THR A 108 0.81 23.83 8.85
N LEU A 109 -0.08 23.90 9.83
CA LEU A 109 -1.00 25.02 10.07
C LEU A 109 -0.76 25.62 11.45
N PRO A 110 -0.93 26.95 11.63
CA PRO A 110 -0.96 27.53 12.96
C PRO A 110 -2.07 26.93 13.82
N ARG A 111 -1.75 26.58 15.06
CA ARG A 111 -2.74 26.05 16.02
C ARG A 111 -3.82 27.08 16.33
N ALA A 112 -3.45 28.34 16.47
CA ALA A 112 -4.40 29.44 16.60
C ALA A 112 -5.22 29.57 15.30
N GLY A 113 -6.53 29.35 15.37
CA GLY A 113 -7.43 29.37 14.22
C GLY A 113 -7.72 27.99 13.61
N SER A 114 -7.20 26.90 14.20
CA SER A 114 -7.48 25.52 13.73
C SER A 114 -8.93 25.05 14.01
N GLU A 115 -9.78 25.90 14.54
CA GLU A 115 -11.20 25.59 14.83
C GLU A 115 -12.03 25.38 13.56
N ASN A 116 -11.54 25.81 12.38
CA ASN A 116 -12.27 25.71 11.11
C ASN A 116 -11.46 25.04 9.99
N LEU A 117 -10.95 23.83 10.25
CA LEU A 117 -10.13 23.07 9.30
C LEU A 117 -10.87 22.76 8.00
N ASP A 118 -12.20 22.59 8.05
CA ASP A 118 -13.03 22.36 6.86
C ASP A 118 -12.91 23.49 5.81
N THR A 119 -12.58 24.71 6.23
CA THR A 119 -12.36 25.85 5.33
C THR A 119 -10.89 26.08 5.01
N ILE A 120 -10.02 25.88 6.00
CA ILE A 120 -8.59 26.18 5.86
C ILE A 120 -7.88 25.16 4.98
N ILE A 121 -8.13 23.86 5.21
CA ILE A 121 -7.46 22.78 4.51
C ILE A 121 -7.68 22.82 2.99
N PRO A 122 -8.92 23.01 2.46
CA PRO A 122 -9.11 23.13 1.01
C PRO A 122 -8.32 24.29 0.40
N ASN A 123 -8.20 25.43 1.11
CA ASN A 123 -7.45 26.58 0.63
C ASN A 123 -5.95 26.30 0.59
N GLU A 124 -5.40 25.67 1.62
CA GLU A 124 -3.99 25.28 1.65
C GLU A 124 -3.68 24.18 0.64
N ALA A 125 -4.57 23.18 0.49
CA ALA A 125 -4.43 22.07 -0.44
C ALA A 125 -4.28 22.50 -1.90
N ARG A 126 -4.82 23.68 -2.28
CA ARG A 126 -4.66 24.23 -3.64
C ARG A 126 -3.20 24.40 -4.08
N LYS A 127 -2.29 24.57 -3.13
CA LYS A 127 -0.85 24.74 -3.43
C LYS A 127 -0.20 23.43 -3.92
N TYR A 128 -0.81 22.29 -3.59
CA TYR A 128 -0.28 20.95 -3.83
C TYR A 128 -1.03 20.19 -4.92
N ILE A 129 -2.29 20.60 -5.19
CA ILE A 129 -3.18 19.87 -6.12
C ILE A 129 -3.15 20.54 -7.49
N PRO A 130 -2.68 19.84 -8.54
CA PRO A 130 -2.51 20.42 -9.88
C PRO A 130 -3.80 20.52 -10.71
N VAL A 131 -4.97 20.30 -10.09
CA VAL A 131 -6.29 20.34 -10.75
C VAL A 131 -7.27 21.14 -9.88
N PRO A 132 -8.40 21.64 -10.44
CA PRO A 132 -9.42 22.34 -9.66
C PRO A 132 -9.93 21.50 -8.48
N LEU A 133 -10.13 22.13 -7.33
CA LEU A 133 -10.66 21.44 -6.13
C LEU A 133 -12.05 20.82 -6.35
N THR A 134 -12.82 21.32 -7.29
CA THR A 134 -14.13 20.76 -7.67
C THR A 134 -14.02 19.38 -8.33
N GLU A 135 -12.84 19.01 -8.83
CA GLU A 135 -12.55 17.72 -9.46
C GLU A 135 -11.97 16.69 -8.50
N VAL A 136 -11.73 17.07 -7.23
CA VAL A 136 -11.14 16.19 -6.23
C VAL A 136 -12.02 16.07 -5.00
N SER A 137 -11.95 14.91 -4.37
CA SER A 137 -12.43 14.67 -3.01
C SER A 137 -11.24 14.78 -2.07
N LEU A 138 -11.39 15.59 -1.01
CA LEU A 138 -10.39 15.76 0.03
C LEU A 138 -10.82 15.07 1.30
N ASP A 139 -9.85 14.49 1.99
CA ASP A 139 -9.98 14.05 3.37
C ASP A 139 -8.71 14.39 4.13
N TRP A 140 -8.78 14.56 5.45
CA TRP A 140 -7.63 14.95 6.24
C TRP A 140 -7.69 14.41 7.66
N PHE A 141 -6.52 14.39 8.27
CA PHE A 141 -6.34 13.91 9.63
C PHE A 141 -5.28 14.76 10.34
N ILE A 142 -5.59 15.23 11.55
CA ILE A 142 -4.60 15.92 12.39
C ILE A 142 -3.60 14.89 12.90
N ILE A 143 -2.32 15.10 12.60
CA ILE A 143 -1.24 14.25 13.10
C ILE A 143 -1.08 14.53 14.61
N PRO A 144 -1.24 13.51 15.48
CA PRO A 144 -1.05 13.70 16.91
C PRO A 144 0.36 14.21 17.20
N GLU A 145 0.45 15.15 18.11
CA GLU A 145 1.76 15.54 18.66
C GLU A 145 2.36 14.38 19.44
N LYS A 146 3.70 14.33 19.46
CA LYS A 146 4.39 13.34 20.28
C LYS A 146 3.98 13.56 21.74
N GLU A 147 3.41 12.56 22.37
CA GLU A 147 3.43 12.48 23.82
C GLU A 147 4.89 12.26 24.22
N THR A 148 5.58 13.33 24.59
CA THR A 148 6.88 13.23 25.21
C THR A 148 6.66 12.62 26.58
N TYR A 149 7.28 11.46 26.84
CA TYR A 149 7.22 10.76 28.13
C TYR A 149 7.90 11.56 29.26
N ASP A 150 8.51 12.69 28.98
CA ASP A 150 9.04 13.62 29.97
C ASP A 150 7.97 14.63 30.37
N GLN A 151 7.46 14.48 31.59
CA GLN A 151 6.40 15.29 32.22
C GLN A 151 6.84 16.73 32.60
N GLU A 152 7.88 17.29 32.01
CA GLU A 152 8.19 18.71 32.19
C GLU A 152 7.60 19.51 31.03
N GLU A 153 6.52 20.29 31.32
CA GLU A 153 5.87 21.33 30.54
C GLU A 153 6.23 21.37 29.04
N VAL A 154 5.70 20.41 28.28
CA VAL A 154 5.78 20.52 26.82
C VAL A 154 4.81 21.65 26.39
N ALA A 155 5.35 22.83 26.16
CA ALA A 155 4.61 23.86 25.48
C ALA A 155 4.06 23.27 24.17
N GLN A 156 2.75 23.25 24.01
CA GLN A 156 2.10 22.76 22.78
C GLN A 156 2.74 23.48 21.60
N SER A 157 3.09 22.75 20.56
CA SER A 157 3.61 23.37 19.33
C SER A 157 2.67 24.48 18.86
N PRO A 158 3.18 25.64 18.46
CA PRO A 158 2.35 26.68 17.89
C PRO A 158 1.67 26.26 16.59
N ASN A 159 2.10 25.16 15.99
CA ASN A 159 1.60 24.59 14.75
C ASN A 159 1.03 23.18 14.96
N ILE A 160 0.12 22.80 14.08
CA ILE A 160 -0.38 21.44 13.92
C ILE A 160 -0.01 20.91 12.53
N ASP A 161 0.33 19.65 12.45
CA ASP A 161 0.51 18.96 11.17
C ASP A 161 -0.78 18.22 10.81
N VAL A 162 -1.18 18.34 9.56
CA VAL A 162 -2.39 17.71 9.02
C VAL A 162 -2.02 16.88 7.80
N LEU A 163 -2.25 15.59 7.87
CA LEU A 163 -2.15 14.72 6.70
C LEU A 163 -3.38 14.93 5.83
N VAL A 164 -3.15 15.31 4.58
CA VAL A 164 -4.20 15.56 3.58
C VAL A 164 -4.11 14.51 2.49
N VAL A 165 -5.27 13.97 2.11
CA VAL A 165 -5.43 13.05 1.00
C VAL A 165 -6.36 13.66 -0.03
N ALA A 166 -5.94 13.64 -1.29
CA ALA A 166 -6.75 14.08 -2.42
C ALA A 166 -6.90 12.96 -3.45
N VAL A 167 -8.13 12.70 -3.86
CA VAL A 167 -8.47 11.70 -4.89
C VAL A 167 -9.33 12.35 -5.96
N ARG A 168 -9.06 12.09 -7.24
CA ARG A 168 -9.90 12.59 -8.32
C ARG A 168 -11.30 11.99 -8.25
N ASN A 169 -12.33 12.81 -8.40
CA ASN A 169 -13.74 12.37 -8.39
C ASN A 169 -14.01 11.33 -9.48
N GLU A 170 -13.43 11.53 -10.66
CA GLU A 170 -13.50 10.58 -11.78
C GLU A 170 -12.97 9.20 -11.39
N THR A 171 -11.83 9.15 -10.69
CA THR A 171 -11.24 7.89 -10.20
C THR A 171 -12.21 7.15 -9.28
N LEU A 172 -12.80 7.86 -8.29
CA LEU A 172 -13.77 7.26 -7.37
C LEU A 172 -15.04 6.77 -8.10
N GLN A 173 -15.54 7.54 -9.07
CA GLN A 173 -16.71 7.16 -9.86
C GLN A 173 -16.43 5.91 -10.68
N ASN A 174 -15.27 5.81 -11.34
CA ASN A 174 -14.87 4.64 -12.12
C ASN A 174 -14.76 3.39 -11.24
N TYR A 175 -14.15 3.49 -10.05
CA TYR A 175 -14.11 2.37 -9.09
C TYR A 175 -15.52 1.95 -8.67
N GLN A 176 -16.40 2.89 -8.34
CA GLN A 176 -17.77 2.59 -7.93
C GLN A 176 -18.59 1.94 -9.04
N SER A 177 -18.49 2.43 -10.28
CA SER A 177 -19.15 1.84 -11.46
C SER A 177 -18.70 0.40 -11.64
N THR A 178 -17.39 0.19 -11.76
CA THR A 178 -16.78 -1.13 -11.96
C THR A 178 -17.17 -2.14 -10.87
N LEU A 179 -17.10 -1.73 -9.59
CA LEU A 179 -17.44 -2.61 -8.46
C LEU A 179 -18.93 -2.91 -8.39
N SER A 180 -19.78 -1.93 -8.72
CA SER A 180 -21.24 -2.14 -8.80
C SER A 180 -21.59 -3.17 -9.88
N LEU A 181 -20.96 -3.09 -11.05
CA LEU A 181 -21.11 -4.08 -12.13
C LEU A 181 -20.57 -5.46 -11.75
N ALA A 182 -19.54 -5.50 -10.91
CA ALA A 182 -19.01 -6.75 -10.34
C ALA A 182 -19.82 -7.29 -9.13
N SER A 183 -21.06 -6.79 -8.91
CA SER A 183 -21.93 -7.15 -7.80
C SER A 183 -21.40 -6.77 -6.40
N ILE A 184 -20.61 -5.71 -6.32
CA ILE A 184 -20.11 -5.12 -5.08
C ILE A 184 -20.64 -3.66 -4.97
N PRO A 185 -21.93 -3.45 -4.65
CA PRO A 185 -22.56 -2.13 -4.80
C PRO A 185 -22.19 -1.11 -3.72
N LYS A 186 -21.63 -1.55 -2.60
CA LYS A 186 -21.30 -0.70 -1.43
C LYS A 186 -19.94 -1.05 -0.84
N PRO A 187 -18.84 -0.90 -1.61
CA PRO A 187 -17.51 -1.14 -1.06
C PRO A 187 -17.11 -0.02 -0.10
N THR A 188 -16.28 -0.35 0.87
CA THR A 188 -15.49 0.64 1.62
C THR A 188 -14.17 0.82 0.86
N PHE A 189 -13.76 2.04 0.59
CA PHE A 189 -12.45 2.31 0.00
C PHE A 189 -11.40 2.60 1.06
N GLU A 190 -10.19 2.16 0.80
CA GLU A 190 -9.02 2.51 1.61
C GLU A 190 -7.77 2.62 0.74
N ILE A 191 -6.87 3.51 1.11
CA ILE A 191 -5.59 3.67 0.44
C ILE A 191 -4.70 2.47 0.74
N GLU A 192 -4.04 1.91 -0.29
CA GLU A 192 -3.10 0.78 -0.16
C GLU A 192 -2.12 0.94 1.00
N THR A 193 -1.57 2.14 1.17
CA THR A 193 -0.58 2.44 2.20
C THR A 193 -1.10 2.19 3.61
N PHE A 194 -2.33 2.60 3.94
CA PHE A 194 -2.89 2.34 5.27
C PHE A 194 -3.16 0.84 5.49
N ALA A 195 -3.58 0.14 4.44
CA ALA A 195 -3.72 -1.31 4.50
C ALA A 195 -2.36 -1.99 4.73
N THR A 196 -1.32 -1.57 3.99
CA THR A 196 0.06 -2.07 4.16
C THR A 196 0.57 -1.81 5.58
N MET A 197 0.39 -0.59 6.11
CA MET A 197 0.74 -0.26 7.50
C MET A 197 0.06 -1.20 8.50
N ARG A 198 -1.27 -1.41 8.36
CA ARG A 198 -2.05 -2.29 9.25
C ARG A 198 -1.58 -3.73 9.19
N ALA A 199 -1.20 -4.20 8.00
CA ALA A 199 -0.72 -5.56 7.79
C ALA A 199 0.69 -5.81 8.35
N THR A 200 1.56 -4.78 8.34
CA THR A 200 3.00 -4.94 8.59
C THR A 200 3.47 -4.38 9.92
N LEU A 201 2.85 -3.29 10.38
CA LEU A 201 3.25 -2.65 11.63
C LEU A 201 2.54 -3.27 12.82
N ASN A 202 3.25 -3.32 13.93
CA ASN A 202 2.69 -3.56 15.24
C ASN A 202 2.62 -2.21 16.00
N ARG A 203 3.03 -2.14 17.24
CA ARG A 203 3.16 -0.88 17.99
C ARG A 203 4.61 -0.38 17.89
N GLU A 204 5.01 0.01 16.68
CA GLU A 204 6.36 0.49 16.41
C GLU A 204 6.55 1.89 16.99
N ILE A 205 7.55 2.06 17.86
CA ILE A 205 7.92 3.36 18.47
C ILE A 205 8.94 4.09 17.56
N ALA A 206 9.87 3.32 16.98
CA ALA A 206 10.88 3.86 16.08
C ALA A 206 10.31 4.07 14.67
N PRO A 207 10.84 5.06 13.93
CA PRO A 207 10.44 5.25 12.53
C PRO A 207 10.79 4.04 11.67
N VAL A 208 9.88 3.66 10.79
CA VAL A 208 10.01 2.51 9.89
C VAL A 208 9.79 3.00 8.46
N LEU A 209 10.62 2.51 7.53
CA LEU A 209 10.42 2.71 6.10
C LEU A 209 9.69 1.49 5.53
N ILE A 210 8.56 1.71 4.91
CA ILE A 210 7.81 0.70 4.15
C ILE A 210 8.02 0.96 2.67
N ILE A 211 8.43 -0.08 1.93
CA ILE A 211 8.60 -0.04 0.48
C ILE A 211 7.68 -1.09 -0.12
N ASP A 212 6.65 -0.66 -0.83
CA ASP A 212 5.74 -1.56 -1.54
C ASP A 212 6.08 -1.54 -3.04
N VAL A 213 6.67 -2.63 -3.52
CA VAL A 213 7.11 -2.77 -4.91
C VAL A 213 6.01 -3.48 -5.71
N GLY A 214 5.20 -2.69 -6.40
CA GLY A 214 4.18 -3.18 -7.33
C GLY A 214 4.77 -3.56 -8.71
N THR A 215 3.88 -3.87 -9.65
CA THR A 215 4.29 -4.17 -11.03
C THR A 215 4.69 -2.89 -11.79
N ALA A 216 3.87 -1.83 -11.72
CA ALA A 216 4.09 -0.59 -12.47
C ALA A 216 4.75 0.53 -11.66
N TYR A 217 4.54 0.57 -10.35
CA TYR A 217 5.02 1.63 -9.46
C TYR A 217 5.47 1.06 -8.13
N THR A 218 6.22 1.86 -7.40
CA THR A 218 6.66 1.57 -6.03
C THR A 218 6.28 2.72 -5.12
N SER A 219 5.68 2.43 -3.97
CA SER A 219 5.48 3.40 -2.89
C SER A 219 6.57 3.26 -1.84
N ILE A 220 7.04 4.41 -1.34
CA ILE A 220 8.10 4.54 -0.34
C ILE A 220 7.55 5.44 0.75
N VAL A 221 7.33 4.89 1.94
CA VAL A 221 6.58 5.57 3.00
C VAL A 221 7.33 5.47 4.32
N ILE A 222 7.57 6.60 4.98
CA ILE A 222 8.08 6.60 6.34
C ILE A 222 6.92 6.77 7.30
N VAL A 223 6.84 5.86 8.25
CA VAL A 223 5.83 5.83 9.30
C VAL A 223 6.51 5.98 10.66
N GLU A 224 6.00 6.86 11.47
CA GLU A 224 6.44 7.09 12.83
C GLU A 224 5.21 7.20 13.75
N TYR A 225 5.18 6.42 14.83
CA TYR A 225 4.03 6.34 15.76
C TYR A 225 2.69 6.03 15.05
N GLY A 226 2.72 5.16 14.04
CA GLY A 226 1.51 4.82 13.26
C GLY A 226 1.05 5.91 12.29
N VAL A 227 1.80 6.99 12.10
CA VAL A 227 1.45 8.11 11.23
C VAL A 227 2.44 8.22 10.07
N ILE A 228 1.92 8.48 8.88
CA ILE A 228 2.72 8.76 7.69
C ILE A 228 3.42 10.11 7.87
N ARG A 229 4.74 10.13 7.77
CA ARG A 229 5.58 11.34 7.77
C ARG A 229 6.01 11.73 6.37
N ILE A 230 6.40 10.76 5.55
CA ILE A 230 6.74 10.97 4.14
C ILE A 230 6.00 9.94 3.31
N PHE A 231 5.41 10.38 2.23
CA PHE A 231 4.76 9.55 1.22
C PHE A 231 5.34 9.90 -0.16
N HIS A 232 6.00 8.93 -0.77
CA HIS A 232 6.60 9.09 -2.09
C HIS A 232 6.22 7.92 -2.99
N VAL A 233 5.88 8.19 -4.25
CA VAL A 233 5.58 7.18 -5.26
C VAL A 233 6.47 7.41 -6.48
N THR A 234 7.12 6.34 -6.94
CA THR A 234 7.86 6.34 -8.20
C THR A 234 7.16 5.45 -9.22
N ASN A 235 7.07 5.90 -10.48
CA ASN A 235 6.47 5.15 -11.59
C ASN A 235 7.41 4.05 -12.12
N ARG A 236 8.15 3.40 -11.23
CA ARG A 236 9.00 2.23 -11.53
C ARG A 236 8.69 1.12 -10.56
N GLY A 237 8.12 0.04 -11.08
CA GLY A 237 7.87 -1.19 -10.37
C GLY A 237 8.73 -2.33 -10.91
N SER A 238 8.37 -3.56 -10.56
CA SER A 238 9.12 -4.76 -10.95
C SER A 238 9.18 -5.00 -12.46
N ALA A 239 8.20 -4.50 -13.24
CA ALA A 239 8.22 -4.59 -14.70
C ALA A 239 9.39 -3.83 -15.31
N PHE A 240 9.87 -2.76 -14.67
CA PHE A 240 11.05 -2.02 -15.13
C PHE A 240 12.32 -2.91 -15.14
N VAL A 241 12.47 -3.78 -14.14
CA VAL A 241 13.57 -4.75 -14.07
C VAL A 241 13.46 -5.74 -15.23
N THR A 242 12.26 -6.28 -15.49
CA THR A 242 11.99 -7.20 -16.60
C THR A 242 12.34 -6.57 -17.96
N GLU A 243 11.88 -5.33 -18.17
CA GLU A 243 12.18 -4.58 -19.40
C GLU A 243 13.67 -4.31 -19.57
N SER A 244 14.40 -4.04 -18.49
CA SER A 244 15.85 -3.82 -18.53
C SER A 244 16.58 -5.09 -18.94
N ILE A 245 16.19 -6.26 -18.39
CA ILE A 245 16.74 -7.56 -18.77
C ILE A 245 16.41 -7.87 -20.25
N MET A 246 15.14 -7.70 -20.63
CA MET A 246 14.66 -7.94 -22.01
C MET A 246 15.50 -7.17 -23.03
N ARG A 247 15.71 -5.88 -22.80
CA ARG A 247 16.48 -5.01 -23.71
C ARG A 247 17.96 -5.35 -23.73
N SER A 248 18.55 -5.59 -22.55
CA SER A 248 20.01 -5.81 -22.44
C SER A 248 20.44 -7.17 -22.97
N LEU A 249 19.61 -8.21 -22.77
CA LEU A 249 19.91 -9.58 -23.22
C LEU A 249 19.22 -9.94 -24.53
N SER A 250 18.40 -9.04 -25.12
CA SER A 250 17.64 -9.28 -26.35
C SER A 250 16.78 -10.55 -26.29
N VAL A 251 16.12 -10.78 -25.15
CA VAL A 251 15.22 -11.93 -24.91
C VAL A 251 13.75 -11.48 -24.92
N SER A 252 12.82 -12.45 -24.96
CA SER A 252 11.39 -12.12 -24.81
C SER A 252 11.08 -11.62 -23.39
N PHE A 253 9.93 -10.98 -23.22
CA PHE A 253 9.48 -10.50 -21.90
C PHE A 253 9.31 -11.67 -20.91
N GLU A 254 8.71 -12.79 -21.37
CA GLU A 254 8.52 -14.01 -20.56
C GLU A 254 9.87 -14.56 -20.08
N LYS A 255 10.87 -14.59 -20.98
CA LYS A 255 12.20 -15.05 -20.61
C LYS A 255 12.90 -14.11 -19.64
N ALA A 256 12.73 -12.80 -19.83
CA ALA A 256 13.24 -11.80 -18.91
C ALA A 256 12.57 -11.90 -17.51
N GLU A 257 11.27 -12.20 -17.47
CA GLU A 257 10.53 -12.42 -16.21
C GLU A 257 11.04 -13.68 -15.48
N GLU A 258 11.28 -14.78 -16.20
CA GLU A 258 11.92 -15.98 -15.65
C GLU A 258 13.31 -15.68 -15.07
N ILE A 259 14.15 -14.96 -15.81
CA ILE A 259 15.51 -14.58 -15.41
C ILE A 259 15.48 -13.73 -14.12
N LYS A 260 14.58 -12.76 -14.04
CA LYS A 260 14.41 -11.85 -12.91
C LYS A 260 14.26 -12.58 -11.57
N PHE A 261 13.51 -13.66 -11.54
CA PHE A 261 13.29 -14.45 -10.33
C PHE A 261 14.28 -15.61 -10.13
N ASN A 262 15.11 -15.92 -11.14
CA ASN A 262 16.03 -17.05 -11.13
C ASN A 262 17.47 -16.64 -11.47
N VAL A 263 17.91 -15.48 -10.99
CA VAL A 263 19.22 -14.89 -11.35
C VAL A 263 20.41 -15.83 -11.14
N LEU A 264 20.34 -16.74 -10.16
CA LEU A 264 21.39 -17.74 -9.92
C LEU A 264 21.62 -18.68 -11.11
N LYS A 265 20.60 -18.88 -11.98
CA LYS A 265 20.72 -19.65 -13.23
C LYS A 265 21.21 -18.79 -14.39
N TYR A 266 21.17 -17.46 -14.25
CA TYR A 266 21.49 -16.48 -15.29
C TYR A 266 22.39 -15.38 -14.72
N PRO A 267 23.64 -15.70 -14.32
CA PRO A 267 24.50 -14.75 -13.61
C PRO A 267 24.84 -13.50 -14.42
N GLU A 268 24.77 -13.58 -15.76
CA GLU A 268 24.92 -12.44 -16.66
C GLU A 268 23.85 -11.36 -16.50
N ALA A 269 22.70 -11.69 -15.92
CA ALA A 269 21.63 -10.74 -15.64
C ALA A 269 21.84 -9.95 -14.34
N GLN A 270 22.71 -10.41 -13.42
CA GLN A 270 22.91 -9.76 -12.13
C GLN A 270 23.29 -8.27 -12.25
N PRO A 271 24.27 -7.87 -13.09
CA PRO A 271 24.62 -6.45 -13.25
C PRO A 271 23.45 -5.59 -13.77
N ILE A 272 22.57 -6.17 -14.60
CA ILE A 272 21.42 -5.48 -15.17
C ILE A 272 20.36 -5.25 -14.07
N ILE A 273 20.12 -6.28 -13.25
CA ILE A 273 19.21 -6.22 -12.12
C ILE A 273 19.70 -5.20 -11.10
N ASP A 274 20.99 -5.23 -10.75
CA ASP A 274 21.61 -4.30 -9.81
C ASP A 274 21.50 -2.85 -10.31
N ALA A 275 21.78 -2.60 -11.59
CA ALA A 275 21.61 -1.27 -12.19
C ALA A 275 20.16 -0.79 -12.16
N SER A 276 19.20 -1.70 -12.34
CA SER A 276 17.77 -1.38 -12.23
C SER A 276 17.37 -1.03 -10.80
N HIS A 277 17.93 -1.73 -9.82
CA HIS A 277 17.70 -1.49 -8.40
C HIS A 277 18.35 -0.20 -7.89
N GLU A 278 19.51 0.22 -8.47
CA GLU A 278 20.20 1.46 -8.07
C GLU A 278 19.29 2.70 -8.18
N TYR A 279 18.43 2.73 -9.21
CA TYR A 279 17.46 3.82 -9.31
C TYR A 279 16.53 3.86 -8.11
N LEU A 280 15.93 2.71 -7.74
CA LEU A 280 15.00 2.64 -6.61
C LEU A 280 15.72 2.95 -5.29
N VAL A 281 16.96 2.46 -5.14
CA VAL A 281 17.78 2.78 -3.96
C VAL A 281 18.10 4.27 -3.88
N SER A 282 18.31 4.95 -5.01
CA SER A 282 18.51 6.41 -5.01
C SER A 282 17.29 7.17 -4.50
N GLU A 283 16.07 6.75 -4.89
CA GLU A 283 14.83 7.30 -4.36
C GLU A 283 14.67 7.01 -2.86
N ILE A 284 14.98 5.77 -2.42
CA ILE A 284 14.96 5.39 -1.00
C ILE A 284 15.89 6.30 -0.19
N LYS A 285 17.13 6.48 -0.64
CA LYS A 285 18.12 7.34 0.05
C LYS A 285 17.67 8.79 0.12
N ARG A 286 17.06 9.30 -0.95
CA ARG A 286 16.50 10.65 -0.97
C ARG A 286 15.44 10.83 0.10
N VAL A 287 14.50 9.90 0.21
CA VAL A 287 13.44 9.91 1.21
C VAL A 287 14.01 9.78 2.63
N LEU A 288 15.02 8.94 2.86
CA LEU A 288 15.69 8.80 4.16
C LEU A 288 16.38 10.11 4.59
N ILE A 289 17.13 10.76 3.67
CA ILE A 289 17.83 12.03 3.93
C ILE A 289 16.83 13.15 4.20
N GLU A 290 15.72 13.21 3.44
CA GLU A 290 14.65 14.18 3.63
C GLU A 290 14.05 14.06 5.03
N TYR A 291 13.71 12.84 5.43
CA TYR A 291 13.16 12.55 6.75
C TYR A 291 14.12 12.92 7.89
N GLU A 292 15.38 12.52 7.79
CA GLU A 292 16.40 12.83 8.80
C GLU A 292 16.59 14.34 8.95
N ARG A 293 16.65 15.07 7.84
CA ARG A 293 16.77 16.52 7.84
C ARG A 293 15.59 17.22 8.51
N GLU A 294 14.35 16.77 8.24
CA GLU A 294 13.13 17.44 8.70
C GLU A 294 12.76 17.06 10.13
N HIS A 295 12.94 15.77 10.47
CA HIS A 295 12.49 15.24 11.77
C HIS A 295 13.63 14.97 12.76
N ARG A 296 14.91 15.10 12.34
CA ARG A 296 16.12 14.82 13.15
C ARG A 296 16.09 13.44 13.81
N ARG A 297 15.51 12.47 13.11
CA ARG A 297 15.39 11.06 13.53
C ARG A 297 15.83 10.15 12.41
N ILE A 298 16.32 8.97 12.79
CA ILE A 298 16.81 7.94 11.86
C ILE A 298 15.79 6.81 11.80
N VAL A 299 15.54 6.32 10.59
CA VAL A 299 14.73 5.11 10.36
C VAL A 299 15.43 3.89 10.93
N SER A 300 14.70 3.04 11.65
CA SER A 300 15.25 1.86 12.34
C SER A 300 15.38 0.63 11.44
N LYS A 301 14.43 0.43 10.53
CA LYS A 301 14.40 -0.72 9.62
C LYS A 301 13.57 -0.42 8.36
N ILE A 302 13.75 -1.26 7.36
CA ILE A 302 12.97 -1.25 6.11
C ILE A 302 12.09 -2.49 6.06
N ILE A 303 10.81 -2.32 5.74
CA ILE A 303 9.87 -3.41 5.46
C ILE A 303 9.60 -3.43 3.97
N LEU A 304 9.89 -4.55 3.31
CA LEU A 304 9.62 -4.78 1.89
C LEU A 304 8.29 -5.47 1.70
N SER A 305 7.43 -4.91 0.87
CA SER A 305 6.10 -5.38 0.50
C SER A 305 5.93 -5.39 -1.01
N GLY A 306 4.82 -5.97 -1.48
CA GLY A 306 4.51 -6.09 -2.91
C GLY A 306 5.23 -7.25 -3.59
N GLY A 307 4.64 -7.75 -4.67
CA GLY A 307 5.19 -8.89 -5.41
C GLY A 307 6.56 -8.62 -6.02
N GLY A 308 6.88 -7.37 -6.34
CA GLY A 308 8.18 -6.97 -6.86
C GLY A 308 9.31 -7.01 -5.83
N SER A 309 8.99 -7.01 -4.54
CA SER A 309 10.01 -7.14 -3.48
C SER A 309 10.70 -8.51 -3.48
N SER A 310 10.05 -9.53 -4.07
CA SER A 310 10.56 -10.89 -4.19
C SER A 310 11.56 -11.09 -5.34
N VAL A 311 11.91 -10.03 -6.09
CA VAL A 311 12.97 -10.10 -7.10
C VAL A 311 14.27 -10.55 -6.43
N SER A 312 14.96 -11.51 -7.07
CA SER A 312 16.17 -12.12 -6.53
C SER A 312 17.22 -11.09 -6.13
N GLY A 313 17.69 -11.15 -4.89
CA GLY A 313 18.76 -10.29 -4.37
C GLY A 313 18.31 -8.87 -3.96
N PHE A 314 17.06 -8.46 -4.19
CA PHE A 314 16.63 -7.09 -3.92
C PHE A 314 16.77 -6.69 -2.43
N GLY A 315 16.26 -7.50 -1.51
CA GLY A 315 16.36 -7.21 -0.07
C GLY A 315 17.82 -7.04 0.41
N PRO A 316 18.72 -8.00 0.16
CA PRO A 316 20.14 -7.86 0.45
C PRO A 316 20.80 -6.63 -0.20
N PHE A 317 20.43 -6.31 -1.44
CA PHE A 317 20.95 -5.13 -2.15
C PHE A 317 20.53 -3.83 -1.46
N VAL A 318 19.25 -3.69 -1.07
CA VAL A 318 18.75 -2.54 -0.33
C VAL A 318 19.46 -2.44 1.03
N ALA A 319 19.60 -3.54 1.77
CA ALA A 319 20.31 -3.56 3.06
C ALA A 319 21.75 -3.09 2.93
N GLN A 320 22.50 -3.60 1.94
CA GLN A 320 23.88 -3.20 1.68
C GLN A 320 24.01 -1.71 1.35
N LYS A 321 23.08 -1.19 0.53
CA LYS A 321 23.14 0.20 0.04
C LYS A 321 22.67 1.24 1.06
N THR A 322 21.79 0.86 1.98
CA THR A 322 21.23 1.77 3.00
C THR A 322 21.90 1.61 4.37
N GLY A 323 22.49 0.46 4.65
CA GLY A 323 23.02 0.11 5.96
C GLY A 323 21.93 -0.21 7.00
N LEU A 324 20.67 -0.32 6.59
CA LEU A 324 19.54 -0.61 7.46
C LEU A 324 19.15 -2.08 7.43
N GLU A 325 18.57 -2.55 8.52
CA GLU A 325 17.90 -3.86 8.55
C GLU A 325 16.75 -3.88 7.55
N VAL A 326 16.67 -4.95 6.75
CA VAL A 326 15.59 -5.15 5.77
C VAL A 326 14.85 -6.43 6.10
N VAL A 327 13.54 -6.33 6.29
CA VAL A 327 12.64 -7.47 6.54
C VAL A 327 11.54 -7.50 5.49
N PHE A 328 11.05 -8.70 5.17
CA PHE A 328 9.89 -8.86 4.30
C PHE A 328 8.59 -8.80 5.10
N ALA A 329 7.56 -8.23 4.50
CA ALA A 329 6.23 -8.19 5.07
C ALA A 329 5.67 -9.60 5.28
N ASP A 330 5.17 -9.87 6.48
CA ASP A 330 4.45 -11.10 6.83
C ASP A 330 3.05 -10.76 7.36
N PRO A 331 2.13 -10.37 6.47
CA PRO A 331 0.78 -9.96 6.87
C PRO A 331 -0.03 -11.12 7.46
N PHE A 332 0.30 -12.36 7.10
CA PHE A 332 -0.38 -13.55 7.61
C PHE A 332 0.05 -13.95 9.02
N SER A 333 1.10 -13.35 9.57
CA SER A 333 1.45 -13.53 11.00
C SER A 333 0.36 -13.02 11.95
N LYS A 334 -0.51 -12.11 11.48
CA LYS A 334 -1.62 -11.54 12.25
C LYS A 334 -2.90 -12.37 12.19
N VAL A 335 -2.92 -13.47 11.46
CA VAL A 335 -4.10 -14.31 11.28
C VAL A 335 -3.83 -15.78 11.61
N GLU A 336 -4.85 -16.47 12.05
CA GLU A 336 -4.81 -17.93 12.23
C GLU A 336 -5.05 -18.61 10.88
N ALA A 337 -4.19 -19.56 10.56
CA ALA A 337 -4.29 -20.41 9.38
C ALA A 337 -3.77 -21.81 9.72
N PRO A 338 -4.14 -22.87 8.95
CA PRO A 338 -3.62 -24.20 9.13
C PRO A 338 -2.08 -24.21 9.09
N GLU A 339 -1.44 -24.94 10.00
CA GLU A 339 0.03 -24.93 10.17
C GLU A 339 0.76 -25.35 8.88
N PHE A 340 0.22 -26.30 8.12
CA PHE A 340 0.81 -26.74 6.85
C PHE A 340 0.86 -25.64 5.77
N MET A 341 0.05 -24.57 5.91
CA MET A 341 0.04 -23.44 4.99
C MET A 341 1.08 -22.37 5.34
N ARG A 342 1.60 -22.35 6.58
CA ARG A 342 2.50 -21.30 7.06
C ARG A 342 3.68 -21.01 6.12
N PRO A 343 4.44 -22.01 5.61
CA PRO A 343 5.55 -21.73 4.69
C PRO A 343 5.10 -21.05 3.39
N LEU A 344 3.96 -21.47 2.84
CA LEU A 344 3.39 -20.88 1.63
C LEU A 344 2.91 -19.42 1.88
N LEU A 345 2.20 -19.21 3.00
CA LEU A 345 1.70 -17.90 3.39
C LEU A 345 2.84 -16.93 3.66
N GLN A 346 3.91 -17.37 4.30
CA GLN A 346 5.09 -16.56 4.54
C GLN A 346 5.81 -16.19 3.23
N ALA A 347 5.99 -17.15 2.32
CA ALA A 347 6.63 -16.92 1.03
C ALA A 347 5.80 -15.95 0.14
N SER A 348 4.47 -16.05 0.17
CA SER A 348 3.56 -15.20 -0.61
C SER A 348 3.16 -13.91 0.12
N GLY A 349 3.48 -13.79 1.40
CA GLY A 349 3.06 -12.69 2.28
C GLY A 349 3.24 -11.29 1.67
N PRO A 350 4.44 -10.94 1.20
CA PRO A 350 4.67 -9.62 0.61
C PRO A 350 3.69 -9.27 -0.52
N THR A 351 3.30 -10.26 -1.33
CA THR A 351 2.36 -10.08 -2.45
C THR A 351 0.93 -9.78 -1.98
N PHE A 352 0.52 -10.33 -0.83
CA PHE A 352 -0.83 -10.19 -0.29
C PHE A 352 -0.96 -9.13 0.82
N THR A 353 0.07 -8.33 1.05
CA THR A 353 0.10 -7.37 2.16
C THR A 353 -1.08 -6.41 2.12
N VAL A 354 -1.34 -5.78 0.97
CA VAL A 354 -2.46 -4.82 0.82
C VAL A 354 -3.81 -5.53 1.05
N ALA A 355 -4.07 -6.63 0.34
CA ALA A 355 -5.35 -7.35 0.46
C ALA A 355 -5.62 -7.84 1.89
N THR A 356 -4.58 -8.34 2.58
CA THR A 356 -4.67 -8.75 3.99
C THR A 356 -4.94 -7.56 4.89
N GLY A 357 -4.23 -6.45 4.69
CA GLY A 357 -4.42 -5.23 5.48
C GLY A 357 -5.81 -4.62 5.31
N LEU A 358 -6.38 -4.66 4.10
CA LEU A 358 -7.77 -4.28 3.84
C LEU A 358 -8.74 -5.17 4.63
N ALA A 359 -8.58 -6.49 4.54
CA ALA A 359 -9.44 -7.43 5.26
C ALA A 359 -9.34 -7.29 6.80
N LEU A 360 -8.16 -6.90 7.31
CA LEU A 360 -7.93 -6.66 8.74
C LEU A 360 -8.60 -5.40 9.27
N LYS A 361 -9.08 -4.47 8.42
CA LYS A 361 -9.57 -3.15 8.82
C LYS A 361 -10.68 -3.19 9.88
N ASN A 362 -11.58 -4.15 9.78
CA ASN A 362 -12.70 -4.26 10.71
C ASN A 362 -12.34 -5.00 12.01
N PHE A 363 -11.13 -5.59 12.08
CA PHE A 363 -10.70 -6.41 13.21
C PHE A 363 -9.56 -5.77 14.01
N LEU A 364 -8.73 -4.96 13.35
CA LEU A 364 -7.60 -4.27 13.97
C LEU A 364 -7.73 -2.77 13.74
N SER A 365 -7.72 -2.01 14.83
CA SER A 365 -7.47 -0.56 14.82
C SER A 365 -5.97 -0.29 15.00
N PHE A 366 -5.49 0.80 14.38
CA PHE A 366 -4.12 1.30 14.62
C PHE A 366 -3.99 1.86 16.04
#